data_875f7a743ee683d3793cd8d8c92001af
#
_entry.id   875f7a743ee683d3793cd8d8c92001af
#
_cell.length_a   1.000
_cell.length_b   1.000
_cell.length_c   1.000
_cell.angle_alpha   90.00
_cell.angle_beta   90.00
_cell.angle_gamma   90.00
#
_symmetry.space_group_name_H-M   'P 1'
#
loop_
_entity.id
_entity.type
_entity.pdbx_description
1 polymer ?
#
loop_
_entity_poly.entity_id
_entity_poly.type
_entity_poly.pdbx_seq_one_letter_code
_entity_poly.pdbx_strand_id
1 'polypeptide(L)'
;MTQAELHYVGSITIDEDLMDAANLIAGEKVTIVNVNNGERLETYVIKGERGSGMVCLNGPAARKAQVGDIVIIVSYASMKFEKAKNFKPTIVFPTPDNKLP
;
A
#
# COMPACT_ATOMS: atom_id res chain seq x y z
N MET A 1 -10.54 -22.00 -14.98
CA MET A 1 -9.69 -20.95 -14.39
C MET A 1 -8.27 -21.08 -14.89
N THR A 2 -7.68 -19.98 -15.28
CA THR A 2 -6.30 -19.98 -15.76
C THR A 2 -5.34 -19.81 -14.58
N GLN A 3 -4.08 -20.14 -14.81
CA GLN A 3 -3.02 -19.96 -13.84
C GLN A 3 -2.91 -18.49 -13.41
N ALA A 4 -3.10 -17.57 -14.35
CA ALA A 4 -3.00 -16.15 -14.05
C ALA A 4 -4.00 -15.69 -12.98
N GLU A 5 -5.18 -16.28 -12.97
CA GLU A 5 -6.20 -15.92 -11.98
C GLU A 5 -5.80 -16.30 -10.57
N LEU A 6 -5.04 -17.39 -10.41
CA LEU A 6 -4.59 -17.84 -9.11
C LEU A 6 -3.58 -16.86 -8.50
N HIS A 7 -2.88 -16.12 -9.34
CA HIS A 7 -1.87 -15.18 -8.88
C HIS A 7 -2.37 -13.74 -8.83
N TYR A 8 -3.62 -13.51 -9.25
CA TYR A 8 -4.18 -12.18 -9.22
C TYR A 8 -4.65 -11.87 -7.80
N VAL A 9 -4.04 -10.89 -7.18
CA VAL A 9 -4.33 -10.49 -5.81
C VAL A 9 -5.02 -9.14 -5.72
N GLY A 10 -5.47 -8.62 -6.88
CA GLY A 10 -6.08 -7.30 -6.93
C GLY A 10 -5.03 -6.20 -6.90
N SER A 11 -5.43 -5.06 -6.39
CA SER A 11 -4.55 -3.90 -6.32
C SER A 11 -4.99 -3.03 -5.15
N ILE A 12 -4.18 -2.02 -4.85
CA ILE A 12 -4.56 -0.99 -3.89
C ILE A 12 -4.46 0.38 -4.57
N THR A 13 -5.57 1.11 -4.55
CA THR A 13 -5.60 2.48 -5.05
C THR A 13 -5.27 3.41 -3.89
N ILE A 14 -4.25 4.25 -4.07
CA ILE A 14 -3.77 5.16 -3.03
C ILE A 14 -3.78 6.58 -3.58
N ASP A 15 -4.31 7.52 -2.80
CA ASP A 15 -4.22 8.96 -3.10
C ASP A 15 -2.78 9.31 -3.48
N GLU A 16 -2.60 9.95 -4.63
CA GLU A 16 -1.27 10.26 -5.14
C GLU A 16 -0.46 11.15 -4.20
N ASP A 17 -1.10 12.00 -3.41
CA ASP A 17 -0.39 12.81 -2.41
C ASP A 17 0.28 11.91 -1.36
N LEU A 18 -0.41 10.85 -0.93
CA LEU A 18 0.16 9.89 0.01
C LEU A 18 1.29 9.09 -0.64
N MET A 19 1.13 8.73 -1.92
CA MET A 19 2.17 8.01 -2.65
C MET A 19 3.44 8.84 -2.72
N ASP A 20 3.32 10.12 -3.07
CA ASP A 20 4.47 11.01 -3.15
C ASP A 20 5.16 11.14 -1.79
N ALA A 21 4.39 11.33 -0.74
CA ALA A 21 4.94 11.48 0.61
C ALA A 21 5.67 10.22 1.07
N ALA A 22 5.15 9.05 0.71
CA ALA A 22 5.73 7.76 1.09
C ALA A 22 6.77 7.25 0.11
N ASN A 23 7.00 7.99 -0.98
CA ASN A 23 7.94 7.60 -2.03
C ASN A 23 7.54 6.31 -2.73
N LEU A 24 6.24 6.16 -3.00
CA LEU A 24 5.67 5.04 -3.74
C LEU A 24 5.37 5.46 -5.17
N ILE A 25 5.49 4.52 -6.10
CA ILE A 25 5.11 4.74 -7.50
C ILE A 25 4.05 3.74 -7.93
N ALA A 26 3.31 4.09 -8.99
CA ALA A 26 2.32 3.17 -9.55
C ALA A 26 2.98 1.89 -10.03
N GLY A 27 2.35 0.76 -9.76
CA GLY A 27 2.87 -0.56 -10.12
C GLY A 27 3.81 -1.15 -9.08
N GLU A 28 4.18 -0.41 -8.07
CA GLU A 28 5.10 -0.91 -7.04
C GLU A 28 4.40 -1.99 -6.20
N LYS A 29 5.13 -3.07 -5.89
CA LYS A 29 4.66 -4.13 -5.03
C LYS A 29 4.72 -3.67 -3.58
N VAL A 30 3.64 -3.88 -2.85
CA VAL A 30 3.55 -3.52 -1.43
C VAL A 30 2.93 -4.66 -0.64
N THR A 31 3.23 -4.68 0.65
CA THR A 31 2.57 -5.56 1.61
C THR A 31 1.58 -4.73 2.41
N ILE A 32 0.36 -5.23 2.52
CA ILE A 32 -0.70 -4.59 3.29
C ILE A 32 -0.93 -5.42 4.54
N VAL A 33 -0.87 -4.78 5.68
CA VAL A 33 -1.18 -5.41 6.97
C VAL A 33 -2.41 -4.71 7.53
N ASN A 34 -3.49 -5.47 7.74
CA ASN A 34 -4.71 -4.94 8.32
C ASN A 34 -4.63 -5.06 9.84
N VAL A 35 -4.55 -3.94 10.52
CA VAL A 35 -4.39 -3.90 11.97
C VAL A 35 -5.62 -4.44 12.69
N ASN A 36 -6.80 -4.26 12.10
CA ASN A 36 -8.07 -4.63 12.73
C ASN A 36 -8.33 -6.14 12.74
N ASN A 37 -7.94 -6.86 11.68
CA ASN A 37 -8.22 -8.28 11.58
C ASN A 37 -7.00 -9.17 11.45
N GLY A 38 -5.80 -8.59 11.42
CA GLY A 38 -4.56 -9.35 11.31
C GLY A 38 -4.26 -9.91 9.93
N GLU A 39 -5.09 -9.63 8.93
CA GLU A 39 -4.85 -10.08 7.57
C GLU A 39 -3.63 -9.42 6.97
N ARG A 40 -2.93 -10.16 6.13
CA ARG A 40 -1.71 -9.70 5.47
C ARG A 40 -1.75 -10.17 4.02
N LEU A 41 -1.45 -9.26 3.10
CA LEU A 41 -1.45 -9.60 1.67
C LEU A 41 -0.42 -8.76 0.93
N GLU A 42 -0.03 -9.26 -0.24
CA GLU A 42 0.82 -8.53 -1.15
C GLU A 42 0.02 -8.12 -2.38
N THR A 43 0.24 -6.91 -2.85
CA THR A 43 -0.45 -6.39 -4.02
C THR A 43 0.39 -5.30 -4.67
N TYR A 44 -0.17 -4.56 -5.61
CA TYR A 44 0.54 -3.47 -6.26
C TYR A 44 -0.29 -2.19 -6.23
N VAL A 45 0.40 -1.06 -6.40
CA VAL A 45 -0.18 0.26 -6.22
C VAL A 45 -0.77 0.79 -7.51
N ILE A 46 -1.97 1.36 -7.43
CA ILE A 46 -2.60 2.14 -8.50
C ILE A 46 -2.78 3.56 -7.98
N LYS A 47 -2.52 4.55 -8.83
CA LYS A 47 -2.70 5.95 -8.44
C LYS A 47 -4.17 6.28 -8.27
N GLY A 48 -4.50 6.85 -7.11
CA GLY A 48 -5.80 7.45 -6.85
C GLY A 48 -5.75 8.95 -7.08
N GLU A 49 -6.91 9.54 -7.22
CA GLU A 49 -7.01 10.98 -7.42
C GLU A 49 -6.32 11.74 -6.29
N ARG A 50 -5.49 12.72 -6.68
CA ARG A 50 -4.73 13.53 -5.74
C ARG A 50 -5.67 14.34 -4.85
N GLY A 51 -5.47 14.23 -3.53
CA GLY A 51 -6.30 14.93 -2.56
C GLY A 51 -7.61 14.26 -2.23
N SER A 52 -7.88 13.07 -2.81
CA SER A 52 -9.14 12.35 -2.58
C SER A 52 -9.21 11.65 -1.24
N GLY A 53 -8.07 11.38 -0.62
CA GLY A 53 -8.02 10.55 0.59
C GLY A 53 -8.27 9.08 0.31
N MET A 54 -8.16 8.65 -0.94
CA MET A 54 -8.48 7.29 -1.30
C MET A 54 -7.39 6.31 -0.88
N VAL A 55 -7.80 5.27 -0.17
CA VAL A 55 -7.01 4.08 0.09
C VAL A 55 -8.00 2.92 -0.04
N CYS A 56 -7.95 2.23 -1.16
CA CYS A 56 -8.99 1.25 -1.51
C CYS A 56 -8.37 -0.02 -2.07
N LEU A 57 -8.72 -1.15 -1.46
CA LEU A 57 -8.35 -2.46 -1.98
C LEU A 57 -9.33 -2.87 -3.07
N ASN A 58 -8.80 -3.35 -4.19
CA ASN A 58 -9.58 -3.71 -5.37
C ASN A 58 -9.51 -5.21 -5.65
N GLY A 59 -10.54 -5.74 -6.32
CA GLY A 59 -10.59 -7.13 -6.72
C GLY A 59 -10.64 -8.07 -5.52
N PRO A 60 -10.05 -9.27 -5.62
CA PRO A 60 -10.05 -10.23 -4.53
C PRO A 60 -9.45 -9.70 -3.22
N ALA A 61 -8.52 -8.75 -3.31
CA ALA A 61 -7.92 -8.15 -2.12
C ALA A 61 -8.94 -7.40 -1.25
N ALA A 62 -10.04 -6.95 -1.84
CA ALA A 62 -11.09 -6.23 -1.10
C ALA A 62 -11.72 -7.07 0.01
N ARG A 63 -11.60 -8.39 -0.08
CA ARG A 63 -12.13 -9.29 0.96
C ARG A 63 -11.31 -9.25 2.25
N LYS A 64 -10.11 -8.70 2.21
CA LYS A 64 -9.19 -8.67 3.34
C LYS A 64 -9.38 -7.45 4.23
N ALA A 65 -10.24 -6.52 3.86
CA ALA A 65 -10.44 -5.30 4.61
C ALA A 65 -11.87 -4.80 4.48
N GLN A 66 -12.31 -4.04 5.46
CA GLN A 66 -13.59 -3.35 5.45
C GLN A 66 -13.35 -1.86 5.55
N VAL A 67 -14.33 -1.08 5.07
CA VAL A 67 -14.28 0.38 5.22
C VAL A 67 -14.12 0.71 6.70
N GLY A 68 -13.18 1.59 7.01
CA GLY A 68 -12.87 1.98 8.38
C GLY A 68 -11.72 1.20 9.01
N ASP A 69 -11.27 0.12 8.37
CA ASP A 69 -10.11 -0.61 8.88
C ASP A 69 -8.83 0.24 8.77
N ILE A 70 -7.93 0.03 9.71
CA ILE A 70 -6.62 0.66 9.70
C ILE A 70 -5.64 -0.33 9.08
N VAL A 71 -4.92 0.12 8.06
CA VAL A 71 -3.93 -0.71 7.38
C VAL A 71 -2.55 -0.06 7.43
N ILE A 72 -1.53 -0.90 7.40
CA ILE A 72 -0.14 -0.47 7.25
C ILE A 72 0.29 -0.93 5.86
N ILE A 73 0.82 -0.01 5.08
CA ILE A 73 1.32 -0.28 3.73
C ILE A 73 2.84 -0.22 3.78
N VAL A 74 3.47 -1.33 3.40
CA VAL A 74 4.93 -1.47 3.49
C VAL A 74 5.49 -1.76 2.11
N SER A 75 6.46 -0.98 1.67
CA SER A 75 7.23 -1.32 0.49
C SER A 75 8.68 -1.61 0.90
N TYR A 76 9.40 -2.28 0.02
CA TYR A 76 10.73 -2.79 0.31
C TYR A 76 11.71 -2.31 -0.75
N ALA A 77 12.95 -2.16 -0.36
CA ALA A 77 14.02 -1.84 -1.28
C ALA A 77 15.20 -2.76 -1.04
N SER A 78 15.90 -3.11 -2.11
CA SER A 78 17.16 -3.85 -2.03
C SER A 78 18.30 -2.90 -2.32
N MET A 79 19.36 -3.00 -1.55
CA MET A 79 20.54 -2.17 -1.75
C MET A 79 21.75 -2.83 -1.14
N LYS A 80 22.94 -2.32 -1.46
CA LYS A 80 24.17 -2.83 -0.87
C LYS A 80 24.13 -2.63 0.65
N PHE A 81 24.73 -3.55 1.37
CA PHE A 81 24.73 -3.56 2.82
C PHE A 81 25.21 -2.21 3.41
N GLU A 82 26.26 -1.65 2.84
CA GLU A 82 26.81 -0.37 3.33
C GLU A 82 25.79 0.77 3.22
N LYS A 83 25.02 0.79 2.13
CA LYS A 83 23.94 1.76 1.97
C LYS A 83 22.79 1.48 2.93
N ALA A 84 22.46 0.21 3.11
CA ALA A 84 21.34 -0.19 3.96
C ALA A 84 21.55 0.21 5.41
N LYS A 85 22.79 0.16 5.88
CA LYS A 85 23.11 0.53 7.26
C LYS A 85 22.76 1.97 7.59
N ASN A 86 22.82 2.85 6.60
CA ASN A 86 22.58 4.27 6.78
C ASN A 86 21.27 4.73 6.16
N PHE A 87 20.47 3.80 5.64
CA PHE A 87 19.21 4.11 5.00
C PHE A 87 18.17 4.47 6.04
N LYS A 88 17.47 5.58 5.80
CA LYS A 88 16.35 6.00 6.64
C LYS A 88 15.05 5.77 5.87
N PRO A 89 14.19 4.85 6.34
CA PRO A 89 12.92 4.63 5.66
C PRO A 89 12.03 5.88 5.76
N THR A 90 11.24 6.07 4.71
CA THR A 90 10.22 7.14 4.71
C THR A 90 8.98 6.59 5.37
N ILE A 91 8.53 7.24 6.43
CA ILE A 91 7.35 6.82 7.19
C ILE A 91 6.35 7.97 7.20
N VAL A 92 5.10 7.66 6.83
CA VAL A 92 4.02 8.65 6.78
C VAL A 92 2.90 8.20 7.70
N PHE A 93 2.42 9.11 8.52
CA PHE A 93 1.28 8.91 9.41
C PHE A 93 0.13 9.80 8.95
N PRO A 94 -0.76 9.32 8.07
CA PRO A 94 -1.88 10.13 7.59
C PRO A 94 -2.88 10.44 8.70
N THR A 95 -3.68 11.47 8.46
CA THR A 95 -4.81 11.78 9.32
C THR A 95 -5.92 10.73 9.15
N PRO A 96 -6.96 10.72 10.02
CA PRO A 96 -8.04 9.74 9.88
C PRO A 96 -8.78 9.77 8.55
N ASP A 97 -8.75 10.88 7.83
CA ASP A 97 -9.34 10.99 6.50
C ASP A 97 -8.33 10.78 5.37
N ASN A 98 -7.18 10.15 5.69
CA ASN A 98 -6.13 9.79 4.74
C ASN A 98 -5.50 11.01 4.05
N LYS A 99 -5.32 12.06 4.80
CA LYS A 99 -4.63 13.25 4.32
C LYS A 99 -3.28 13.37 4.99
N LEU A 100 -2.39 14.16 4.40
CA LEU A 100 -1.14 14.51 5.03
C LEU A 100 -1.41 15.47 6.19
N PRO A 101 -0.72 15.28 7.32
CA PRO A 101 -0.90 16.17 8.46
C PRO A 101 -0.38 17.56 8.19
#